data_e9d0599eeea9f55b4d9eeebdc9decab2
#
_entry.id   e9d0599eeea9f55b4d9eeebdc9decab2
#
_cell.length_a   1.000
_cell.length_b   1.000
_cell.length_c   1.000
_cell.angle_alpha   90.00
_cell.angle_beta   90.00
_cell.angle_gamma   90.00
#
_symmetry.space_group_name_H-M   'P 1'
#
loop_
_entity.id
_entity.type
_entity.pdbx_description
1 polymer ?
#
loop_
_entity_poly.entity_id
_entity_poly.type
_entity_poly.pdbx_seq_one_letter_code
_entity_poly.pdbx_strand_id
1 'polypeptide(L)'
;MTSASNRDRAGKALRLTALSALVAAASSSAASAQAANDKIPALGSVSFAWLALGADWREPPADLKLGHGPIMPDPDHPFHSNVDGPGQVTLRLGNYKDPALKPWAAAAMLASNEEAISGKRSVPFAAQARCYPGGVPGQLLYPAEPFYFIQMPKEVWMIWQRDHMVRRIFMTDKHSDNVKPSWFGDSIGHYENGDTLVIDTIGLQTKNSYIDNWRTPHTEKEHVVERLRISADGNGLEAIVTVDDPDTFNEPLHMMQRWRKVQNQLLETVCAENNEDYYHQNLFPIPSADKPDF
;
A
#
# COMPACT_ATOMS: atom_id res chain seq x y z
N MET A 1 62.61 58.85 -17.86
CA MET A 1 62.39 58.47 -16.47
C MET A 1 60.87 58.64 -16.20
N THR A 2 60.04 57.74 -16.00
CA THR A 2 59.97 56.35 -15.57
C THR A 2 58.61 55.78 -15.97
N SER A 3 58.61 54.69 -16.71
CA SER A 3 57.40 53.92 -17.00
C SER A 3 57.32 52.80 -15.95
N ALA A 4 56.35 52.86 -15.14
CA ALA A 4 55.89 51.68 -14.37
C ALA A 4 54.42 51.83 -13.92
N SER A 5 53.69 50.71 -13.98
CA SER A 5 52.37 50.53 -13.37
C SER A 5 51.15 50.62 -14.26
N ASN A 6 51.02 49.69 -15.21
CA ASN A 6 49.73 49.41 -15.80
C ASN A 6 49.41 47.91 -15.93
N ARG A 7 50.16 47.02 -15.25
CA ARG A 7 49.91 45.55 -15.29
C ARG A 7 49.15 44.99 -14.09
N ASP A 8 49.04 45.71 -12.98
CA ASP A 8 48.39 45.18 -11.77
C ASP A 8 46.90 45.39 -11.67
N ARG A 9 46.32 46.26 -12.51
CA ARG A 9 44.86 46.50 -12.50
C ARG A 9 44.05 45.49 -13.29
N ALA A 10 44.63 44.85 -14.31
CA ALA A 10 43.92 43.85 -15.13
C ALA A 10 43.77 42.50 -14.43
N GLY A 11 44.74 42.11 -13.57
CA GLY A 11 44.68 40.84 -12.85
C GLY A 11 43.69 40.78 -11.72
N LYS A 12 43.36 41.95 -11.10
CA LYS A 12 42.36 41.99 -10.01
C LYS A 12 40.92 42.01 -10.52
N ALA A 13 40.66 42.58 -11.69
CA ALA A 13 39.33 42.59 -12.30
C ALA A 13 38.91 41.20 -12.78
N LEU A 14 39.84 40.36 -13.27
CA LEU A 14 39.55 39.02 -13.77
C LEU A 14 39.28 38.00 -12.62
N ARG A 15 39.84 38.23 -11.43
CA ARG A 15 39.58 37.36 -10.26
C ARG A 15 38.22 37.64 -9.59
N LEU A 16 37.72 38.88 -9.63
CA LEU A 16 36.43 39.21 -9.09
C LEU A 16 35.27 38.69 -9.95
N THR A 17 35.41 38.67 -11.29
CA THR A 17 34.36 38.14 -12.18
C THR A 17 34.25 36.62 -12.13
N ALA A 18 35.37 35.90 -11.91
CA ALA A 18 35.33 34.44 -11.77
C ALA A 18 34.63 33.98 -10.45
N LEU A 19 34.82 34.73 -9.37
CA LEU A 19 34.21 34.42 -8.08
C LEU A 19 32.70 34.69 -8.09
N SER A 20 32.22 35.72 -8.79
CA SER A 20 30.82 36.06 -8.93
C SER A 20 30.06 35.03 -9.77
N ALA A 21 30.72 34.45 -10.80
CA ALA A 21 30.11 33.40 -11.63
C ALA A 21 29.95 32.07 -10.89
N LEU A 22 30.90 31.70 -9.98
CA LEU A 22 30.77 30.48 -9.16
C LEU A 22 29.68 30.58 -8.11
N VAL A 23 29.47 31.74 -7.51
CA VAL A 23 28.42 31.94 -6.53
C VAL A 23 27.02 31.92 -7.18
N ALA A 24 26.88 32.44 -8.39
CA ALA A 24 25.65 32.40 -9.15
C ALA A 24 25.29 31.00 -9.64
N ALA A 25 26.28 30.17 -9.99
CA ALA A 25 26.05 28.77 -10.39
C ALA A 25 25.66 27.87 -9.20
N ALA A 26 26.22 28.12 -8.02
CA ALA A 26 25.87 27.38 -6.81
C ALA A 26 24.45 27.74 -6.29
N SER A 27 24.04 28.99 -6.43
CA SER A 27 22.68 29.41 -6.04
C SER A 27 21.60 28.91 -7.00
N SER A 28 21.89 28.76 -8.29
CA SER A 28 20.91 28.21 -9.26
C SER A 28 20.72 26.70 -9.10
N SER A 29 21.76 25.95 -8.72
CA SER A 29 21.63 24.50 -8.44
C SER A 29 20.90 24.22 -7.12
N ALA A 30 21.09 25.04 -6.10
CA ALA A 30 20.32 24.95 -4.84
C ALA A 30 18.84 25.29 -5.03
N ALA A 31 18.53 26.31 -5.83
CA ALA A 31 17.16 26.69 -6.13
C ALA A 31 16.42 25.63 -6.96
N SER A 32 17.11 24.94 -7.90
CA SER A 32 16.51 23.84 -8.65
C SER A 32 16.30 22.57 -7.81
N ALA A 33 17.17 22.29 -6.84
CA ALA A 33 17.00 21.20 -5.89
C ALA A 33 15.82 21.47 -4.92
N GLN A 34 15.67 22.73 -4.47
CA GLN A 34 14.56 23.12 -3.62
C GLN A 34 13.22 23.05 -4.37
N ALA A 35 13.15 23.53 -5.62
CA ALA A 35 11.97 23.47 -6.46
C ALA A 35 11.55 22.01 -6.83
N ALA A 36 12.49 21.07 -6.86
CA ALA A 36 12.19 19.66 -7.02
C ALA A 36 11.62 19.05 -5.73
N ASN A 37 12.07 19.48 -4.55
CA ASN A 37 11.53 19.05 -3.26
C ASN A 37 10.10 19.57 -3.00
N ASP A 38 9.74 20.74 -3.52
CA ASP A 38 8.41 21.32 -3.38
C ASP A 38 7.31 20.54 -4.15
N LYS A 39 7.71 19.55 -4.97
CA LYS A 39 6.81 18.70 -5.77
C LYS A 39 6.56 17.32 -5.16
N ILE A 40 7.11 17.00 -3.99
CA ILE A 40 6.90 15.74 -3.33
C ILE A 40 5.69 15.87 -2.41
N PRO A 41 4.65 15.00 -2.52
CA PRO A 41 3.50 15.04 -1.63
C PRO A 41 3.95 14.76 -0.19
N ALA A 42 3.45 15.52 0.77
CA ALA A 42 3.75 15.34 2.19
C ALA A 42 2.92 14.19 2.78
N LEU A 43 3.28 12.95 2.42
CA LEU A 43 2.59 11.73 2.87
C LEU A 43 2.89 11.43 4.35
N GLY A 44 4.09 11.74 4.83
CA GLY A 44 4.58 11.44 6.17
C GLY A 44 4.77 12.64 7.06
N SER A 45 4.55 12.45 8.36
CA SER A 45 4.83 13.42 9.41
C SER A 45 4.97 12.72 10.75
N VAL A 46 5.67 13.36 11.68
CA VAL A 46 5.71 12.94 13.11
C VAL A 46 4.39 13.23 13.84
N SER A 47 3.50 14.04 13.26
CA SER A 47 2.27 14.51 13.91
C SER A 47 1.00 13.81 13.46
N PHE A 48 1.04 13.08 12.35
CA PHE A 48 -0.15 12.39 11.83
C PHE A 48 0.15 11.03 11.20
N ALA A 49 -0.89 10.23 11.09
CA ALA A 49 -0.93 8.94 10.42
C ALA A 49 -2.19 8.83 9.56
N TRP A 50 -2.32 7.74 8.82
CA TRP A 50 -3.44 7.46 7.92
C TRP A 50 -4.25 6.27 8.43
N LEU A 51 -5.53 6.49 8.74
CA LEU A 51 -6.46 5.45 9.18
C LEU A 51 -7.48 5.18 8.08
N ALA A 52 -7.61 3.90 7.69
CA ALA A 52 -8.52 3.49 6.62
C ALA A 52 -9.99 3.78 6.96
N LEU A 53 -10.77 4.17 5.94
CA LEU A 53 -12.21 4.46 6.05
C LEU A 53 -13.10 3.23 5.78
N GLY A 54 -12.54 2.05 5.80
CA GLY A 54 -13.23 0.79 5.60
C GLY A 54 -12.25 -0.35 5.40
N ALA A 55 -12.78 -1.58 5.42
CA ALA A 55 -12.03 -2.81 5.31
C ALA A 55 -12.14 -3.46 3.91
N ASP A 56 -12.87 -2.85 3.00
CA ASP A 56 -13.16 -3.43 1.70
C ASP A 56 -12.81 -2.45 0.58
N TRP A 57 -12.47 -2.98 -0.57
CA TRP A 57 -12.26 -2.21 -1.77
C TRP A 57 -13.57 -1.55 -2.21
N ARG A 58 -13.44 -0.39 -2.81
CA ARG A 58 -14.53 0.38 -3.42
C ARG A 58 -14.31 0.47 -4.92
N GLU A 59 -15.41 0.65 -5.66
CA GLU A 59 -15.34 1.04 -7.05
C GLU A 59 -14.60 2.38 -7.18
N PRO A 60 -13.65 2.50 -8.12
CA PRO A 60 -13.10 3.79 -8.49
C PRO A 60 -14.18 4.72 -9.06
N PRO A 61 -13.99 6.06 -9.03
CA PRO A 61 -14.88 7.00 -9.70
C PRO A 61 -15.10 6.64 -11.17
N ALA A 62 -16.35 6.58 -11.61
CA ALA A 62 -16.75 6.13 -12.95
C ALA A 62 -16.19 7.00 -14.10
N ASP A 63 -15.87 8.26 -13.83
CA ASP A 63 -15.25 9.20 -14.78
C ASP A 63 -13.81 8.82 -15.14
N LEU A 64 -13.13 8.01 -14.33
CA LEU A 64 -11.78 7.50 -14.63
C LEU A 64 -11.77 6.43 -15.73
N LYS A 65 -12.88 5.76 -16.02
CA LYS A 65 -13.05 4.76 -17.10
C LYS A 65 -11.95 3.68 -17.11
N LEU A 66 -11.67 3.11 -15.93
CA LEU A 66 -10.51 2.22 -15.74
C LEU A 66 -10.75 0.78 -16.23
N GLY A 67 -11.94 0.27 -16.25
CA GLY A 67 -12.25 -1.14 -16.55
C GLY A 67 -12.96 -1.82 -15.38
N HIS A 68 -12.71 -3.11 -15.17
CA HIS A 68 -13.39 -3.91 -14.14
C HIS A 68 -13.04 -3.42 -12.72
N GLY A 69 -14.05 -3.32 -11.88
CA GLY A 69 -13.90 -2.94 -10.47
C GLY A 69 -13.39 -4.09 -9.57
N PRO A 70 -13.48 -3.95 -8.24
CA PRO A 70 -13.12 -5.01 -7.30
C PRO A 70 -14.09 -6.19 -7.37
N ILE A 71 -13.63 -7.36 -6.94
CA ILE A 71 -14.55 -8.46 -6.65
C ILE A 71 -15.45 -8.06 -5.48
N MET A 72 -16.75 -8.19 -5.67
CA MET A 72 -17.75 -7.77 -4.70
C MET A 72 -18.19 -8.94 -3.79
N PRO A 73 -18.93 -8.67 -2.70
CA PRO A 73 -19.55 -9.72 -1.91
C PRO A 73 -20.44 -10.63 -2.77
N ASP A 74 -20.57 -11.88 -2.35
CA ASP A 74 -21.52 -12.82 -2.96
C ASP A 74 -22.96 -12.27 -2.86
N PRO A 75 -23.68 -12.03 -3.97
CA PRO A 75 -25.01 -11.45 -3.95
C PRO A 75 -26.04 -12.36 -3.29
N ASP A 76 -25.82 -13.68 -3.27
CA ASP A 76 -26.70 -14.65 -2.62
C ASP A 76 -26.51 -14.68 -1.09
N HIS A 77 -25.36 -14.13 -0.61
CA HIS A 77 -24.99 -14.06 0.81
C HIS A 77 -24.39 -12.68 1.14
N PRO A 78 -25.20 -11.62 1.12
CA PRO A 78 -24.68 -10.26 1.30
C PRO A 78 -24.01 -10.10 2.67
N PHE A 79 -22.86 -9.47 2.67
CA PHE A 79 -22.14 -9.15 3.89
C PHE A 79 -22.72 -7.89 4.55
N HIS A 80 -22.98 -7.98 5.85
CA HIS A 80 -23.34 -6.86 6.69
C HIS A 80 -22.34 -6.71 7.83
N SER A 81 -21.80 -5.52 7.98
CA SER A 81 -20.85 -5.23 9.07
C SER A 81 -21.55 -5.20 10.43
N ASN A 82 -20.85 -5.58 11.50
CA ASN A 82 -21.34 -5.48 12.88
C ASN A 82 -21.75 -4.07 13.30
N VAL A 83 -21.29 -3.04 12.59
CA VAL A 83 -21.69 -1.64 12.84
C VAL A 83 -23.08 -1.30 12.30
N ASP A 84 -23.65 -2.14 11.44
CA ASP A 84 -24.95 -1.88 10.79
C ASP A 84 -26.16 -2.34 11.64
N GLY A 85 -25.91 -2.96 12.80
CA GLY A 85 -26.95 -3.34 13.77
C GLY A 85 -26.93 -4.83 14.17
N PRO A 86 -27.81 -5.27 15.06
CA PRO A 86 -27.87 -6.65 15.53
C PRO A 86 -28.42 -7.60 14.47
N GLY A 87 -28.03 -8.87 14.53
CA GLY A 87 -28.47 -9.91 13.59
C GLY A 87 -27.66 -9.97 12.28
N GLN A 88 -26.45 -9.45 12.29
CA GLN A 88 -25.57 -9.38 11.14
C GLN A 88 -25.09 -10.73 10.63
N VAL A 89 -25.03 -10.88 9.31
CA VAL A 89 -24.30 -11.97 8.68
C VAL A 89 -22.83 -11.57 8.61
N THR A 90 -22.01 -12.14 9.47
CA THR A 90 -20.59 -11.80 9.58
C THR A 90 -19.68 -12.61 8.64
N LEU A 91 -20.27 -13.52 7.85
CA LEU A 91 -19.52 -14.31 6.89
C LEU A 91 -19.10 -13.45 5.71
N ARG A 92 -17.80 -13.40 5.46
CA ARG A 92 -17.21 -12.74 4.29
C ARG A 92 -17.10 -13.74 3.16
N LEU A 93 -18.01 -13.65 2.21
CA LEU A 93 -18.11 -14.52 1.04
C LEU A 93 -17.98 -13.67 -0.22
N GLY A 94 -17.04 -14.03 -1.09
CA GLY A 94 -16.80 -13.31 -2.33
C GLY A 94 -17.66 -13.81 -3.49
N ASN A 95 -17.95 -12.93 -4.43
CA ASN A 95 -18.70 -13.28 -5.65
C ASN A 95 -17.85 -14.16 -6.60
N TYR A 96 -17.90 -15.47 -6.38
CA TYR A 96 -17.22 -16.44 -7.23
C TYR A 96 -17.78 -16.53 -8.67
N LYS A 97 -18.92 -15.87 -8.94
CA LYS A 97 -19.53 -15.78 -10.27
C LYS A 97 -19.08 -14.55 -11.06
N ASP A 98 -18.16 -13.76 -10.49
CA ASP A 98 -17.65 -12.56 -11.13
C ASP A 98 -16.99 -12.89 -12.48
N PRO A 99 -17.35 -12.20 -13.59
CA PRO A 99 -16.84 -12.50 -14.93
C PRO A 99 -15.35 -12.21 -15.10
N ALA A 100 -14.73 -11.42 -14.24
CA ALA A 100 -13.29 -11.20 -14.27
C ALA A 100 -12.51 -12.44 -13.82
N LEU A 101 -13.10 -13.35 -13.05
CA LEU A 101 -12.41 -14.52 -12.52
C LEU A 101 -12.21 -15.61 -13.59
N LYS A 102 -11.02 -16.17 -13.65
CA LYS A 102 -10.78 -17.42 -14.36
C LYS A 102 -11.36 -18.62 -13.64
N PRO A 103 -11.67 -19.73 -14.36
CA PRO A 103 -12.38 -20.87 -13.78
C PRO A 103 -11.77 -21.43 -12.48
N TRP A 104 -10.43 -21.49 -12.39
CA TRP A 104 -9.78 -22.00 -11.20
C TRP A 104 -9.96 -21.06 -9.99
N ALA A 105 -9.87 -19.74 -10.22
CA ALA A 105 -10.04 -18.73 -9.16
C ALA A 105 -11.49 -18.72 -8.66
N ALA A 106 -12.46 -18.79 -9.58
CA ALA A 106 -13.86 -18.95 -9.25
C ALA A 106 -14.12 -20.20 -8.40
N ALA A 107 -13.54 -21.34 -8.79
CA ALA A 107 -13.67 -22.60 -8.04
C ALA A 107 -13.02 -22.51 -6.65
N ALA A 108 -11.86 -21.88 -6.53
CA ALA A 108 -11.19 -21.66 -5.25
C ALA A 108 -12.02 -20.77 -4.31
N MET A 109 -12.62 -19.69 -4.84
CA MET A 109 -13.50 -18.83 -4.06
C MET A 109 -14.79 -19.54 -3.63
N LEU A 110 -15.41 -20.33 -4.53
CA LEU A 110 -16.58 -21.14 -4.18
C LEU A 110 -16.25 -22.12 -3.05
N ALA A 111 -15.17 -22.88 -3.14
CA ALA A 111 -14.77 -23.81 -2.09
C ALA A 111 -14.53 -23.10 -0.76
N SER A 112 -13.92 -21.91 -0.80
CA SER A 112 -13.73 -21.05 0.35
C SER A 112 -15.04 -20.56 0.97
N ASN A 113 -16.03 -20.21 0.14
CA ASN A 113 -17.36 -19.82 0.60
C ASN A 113 -18.11 -20.99 1.27
N GLU A 114 -18.10 -22.17 0.64
CA GLU A 114 -18.71 -23.39 1.18
C GLU A 114 -18.09 -23.80 2.53
N GLU A 115 -16.78 -23.72 2.66
CA GLU A 115 -16.08 -23.97 3.93
C GLU A 115 -16.55 -22.98 5.01
N ALA A 116 -16.69 -21.71 4.67
CA ALA A 116 -17.20 -20.70 5.60
C ALA A 116 -18.64 -20.96 6.02
N ILE A 117 -19.53 -21.23 5.08
CA ILE A 117 -20.96 -21.49 5.33
C ILE A 117 -21.14 -22.75 6.18
N SER A 118 -20.34 -23.79 5.96
CA SER A 118 -20.41 -25.04 6.72
C SER A 118 -19.94 -24.91 8.17
N GLY A 119 -19.36 -23.78 8.56
CA GLY A 119 -18.74 -23.57 9.87
C GLY A 119 -17.47 -24.37 10.12
N LYS A 120 -16.93 -25.03 9.08
CA LYS A 120 -15.69 -25.85 9.14
C LYS A 120 -14.46 -25.06 8.70
N ARG A 121 -14.55 -23.74 8.64
CA ARG A 121 -13.46 -22.88 8.17
C ARG A 121 -12.20 -23.07 9.01
N SER A 122 -11.15 -23.53 8.37
CA SER A 122 -9.80 -23.64 8.95
C SER A 122 -8.94 -22.40 8.71
N VAL A 123 -9.34 -21.55 7.76
CA VAL A 123 -8.58 -20.35 7.38
C VAL A 123 -9.48 -19.12 7.57
N PRO A 124 -9.02 -18.08 8.27
CA PRO A 124 -9.77 -16.84 8.44
C PRO A 124 -9.94 -16.09 7.11
N PHE A 125 -10.86 -15.14 7.08
CA PHE A 125 -11.13 -14.31 5.88
C PHE A 125 -9.97 -13.40 5.48
N ALA A 126 -9.08 -13.07 6.40
CA ALA A 126 -7.92 -12.24 6.15
C ALA A 126 -6.68 -12.80 6.84
N ALA A 127 -5.53 -12.64 6.21
CA ALA A 127 -4.23 -13.08 6.74
C ALA A 127 -3.95 -12.45 8.12
N GLN A 128 -4.30 -11.18 8.29
CA GLN A 128 -4.10 -10.42 9.52
C GLN A 128 -4.85 -11.01 10.72
N ALA A 129 -5.94 -11.72 10.52
CA ALA A 129 -6.66 -12.40 11.60
C ALA A 129 -5.84 -13.56 12.24
N ARG A 130 -4.77 -14.00 11.58
CA ARG A 130 -3.79 -14.96 12.09
C ARG A 130 -2.42 -14.35 12.34
N CYS A 131 -2.34 -13.06 12.53
CA CYS A 131 -1.11 -12.31 12.74
C CYS A 131 -0.12 -12.40 11.58
N TYR A 132 -0.56 -12.78 10.38
CA TYR A 132 0.24 -12.64 9.17
C TYR A 132 0.15 -11.21 8.62
N PRO A 133 1.15 -10.75 7.89
CA PRO A 133 1.00 -9.55 7.07
C PRO A 133 -0.15 -9.69 6.07
N GLY A 134 -0.81 -8.59 5.73
CA GLY A 134 -1.88 -8.60 4.75
C GLY A 134 -1.41 -8.77 3.30
N GLY A 135 -0.11 -8.62 3.07
CA GLY A 135 0.43 -8.62 1.72
C GLY A 135 0.08 -7.36 0.92
N VAL A 136 0.43 -7.36 -0.35
CA VAL A 136 0.05 -6.31 -1.30
C VAL A 136 -0.99 -6.90 -2.24
N PRO A 137 -2.10 -6.20 -2.50
CA PRO A 137 -2.52 -4.92 -1.92
C PRO A 137 -3.35 -5.06 -0.63
N GLY A 138 -3.63 -6.30 -0.16
CA GLY A 138 -4.55 -6.59 0.95
C GLY A 138 -4.26 -5.85 2.26
N GLN A 139 -2.99 -5.52 2.54
CA GLN A 139 -2.60 -4.76 3.74
C GLN A 139 -3.23 -3.35 3.77
N LEU A 140 -3.57 -2.76 2.63
CA LEU A 140 -4.23 -1.46 2.54
C LEU A 140 -5.66 -1.47 3.09
N LEU A 141 -6.27 -2.64 3.26
CA LEU A 141 -7.63 -2.82 3.76
C LEU A 141 -7.72 -2.93 5.29
N TYR A 142 -6.61 -2.80 6.01
CA TYR A 142 -6.62 -2.93 7.47
C TYR A 142 -7.16 -1.67 8.14
N PRO A 143 -8.36 -1.68 8.75
CA PRO A 143 -9.03 -0.47 9.20
C PRO A 143 -8.83 -0.16 10.69
N ALA A 144 -8.27 -1.10 11.47
CA ALA A 144 -8.26 -0.98 12.93
C ALA A 144 -7.18 -0.04 13.44
N GLU A 145 -6.07 0.06 12.72
CA GLU A 145 -4.89 0.80 13.15
C GLU A 145 -4.31 1.60 11.99
N PRO A 146 -3.69 2.75 12.28
CA PRO A 146 -3.12 3.61 11.26
C PRO A 146 -1.80 3.08 10.69
N PHE A 147 -1.41 3.64 9.55
CA PHE A 147 -0.08 3.49 9.01
C PHE A 147 0.57 4.86 8.76
N TYR A 148 1.88 4.85 8.64
CA TYR A 148 2.75 6.01 8.56
C TYR A 148 3.65 5.94 7.34
N PHE A 149 4.06 7.11 6.84
CA PHE A 149 5.11 7.19 5.83
C PHE A 149 6.37 7.80 6.41
N ILE A 150 7.52 7.23 6.03
CA ILE A 150 8.82 7.88 6.14
C ILE A 150 9.33 8.06 4.72
N GLN A 151 9.46 9.31 4.29
CA GLN A 151 9.91 9.65 2.94
C GLN A 151 11.39 10.05 2.99
N MET A 152 12.21 9.30 2.26
CA MET A 152 13.65 9.52 2.10
C MET A 152 13.99 9.67 0.62
N PRO A 153 15.15 10.23 0.24
CA PRO A 153 15.47 10.47 -1.16
C PRO A 153 15.50 9.23 -2.07
N LYS A 154 15.80 8.06 -1.50
CA LYS A 154 15.93 6.79 -2.24
C LYS A 154 14.90 5.75 -1.87
N GLU A 155 14.17 5.96 -0.81
CA GLU A 155 13.18 5.01 -0.31
C GLU A 155 12.00 5.74 0.33
N VAL A 156 10.83 5.12 0.24
CA VAL A 156 9.66 5.46 1.06
C VAL A 156 9.32 4.22 1.88
N TRP A 157 9.14 4.40 3.16
CA TRP A 157 8.68 3.34 4.04
C TRP A 157 7.24 3.57 4.44
N MET A 158 6.42 2.53 4.32
CA MET A 158 5.10 2.44 4.92
C MET A 158 5.20 1.57 6.17
N ILE A 159 4.80 2.11 7.31
CA ILE A 159 4.90 1.44 8.62
C ILE A 159 3.49 1.34 9.18
N TRP A 160 2.99 0.14 9.35
CA TRP A 160 1.71 -0.09 10.04
C TRP A 160 1.95 -0.17 11.55
N GLN A 161 1.06 0.45 12.33
CA GLN A 161 1.12 0.36 13.78
C GLN A 161 1.03 -1.10 14.24
N ARG A 162 0.17 -1.90 13.60
CA ARG A 162 0.06 -3.33 13.85
C ARG A 162 1.38 -4.05 13.59
N ASP A 163 1.90 -4.69 14.63
CA ASP A 163 3.15 -5.48 14.61
C ASP A 163 4.35 -4.71 14.04
N HIS A 164 4.27 -3.38 13.94
CA HIS A 164 5.27 -2.49 13.33
C HIS A 164 5.77 -2.99 11.97
N MET A 165 4.86 -3.53 11.15
CA MET A 165 5.20 -4.05 9.84
C MET A 165 5.68 -2.93 8.93
N VAL A 166 6.79 -3.17 8.24
CA VAL A 166 7.42 -2.20 7.34
C VAL A 166 7.42 -2.72 5.92
N ARG A 167 6.86 -1.93 4.99
CA ARG A 167 7.01 -2.08 3.55
C ARG A 167 7.97 -1.02 3.04
N ARG A 168 9.01 -1.45 2.34
CA ARG A 168 9.99 -0.55 1.71
C ARG A 168 9.65 -0.40 0.24
N ILE A 169 9.63 0.82 -0.23
CA ILE A 169 9.45 1.20 -1.63
C ILE A 169 10.73 1.87 -2.08
N PHE A 170 11.41 1.31 -3.08
CA PHE A 170 12.64 1.84 -3.62
C PHE A 170 12.32 2.88 -4.70
N MET A 171 12.84 4.11 -4.55
CA MET A 171 12.62 5.20 -5.51
C MET A 171 13.56 5.02 -6.71
N THR A 172 13.19 4.11 -7.62
CA THR A 172 13.96 3.68 -8.79
C THR A 172 13.02 3.22 -9.90
N ASP A 173 13.53 3.16 -11.14
CA ASP A 173 12.75 2.81 -12.34
C ASP A 173 12.82 1.30 -12.69
N LYS A 174 13.54 0.50 -11.90
CA LYS A 174 13.76 -0.92 -12.21
C LYS A 174 13.66 -1.78 -10.97
N HIS A 175 12.90 -2.87 -11.09
CA HIS A 175 12.89 -3.96 -10.11
C HIS A 175 14.22 -4.70 -10.01
N SER A 176 14.41 -5.37 -8.89
CA SER A 176 15.58 -6.21 -8.64
C SER A 176 15.67 -7.34 -9.66
N ASP A 177 16.89 -7.71 -10.07
CA ASP A 177 17.08 -8.78 -11.07
C ASP A 177 16.72 -10.19 -10.52
N ASN A 178 16.69 -10.37 -9.19
CA ASN A 178 16.42 -11.64 -8.51
C ASN A 178 15.35 -11.46 -7.43
N VAL A 179 14.13 -11.15 -7.85
CA VAL A 179 12.99 -11.00 -6.93
C VAL A 179 12.66 -12.35 -6.29
N LYS A 180 12.57 -12.36 -4.95
CA LYS A 180 12.10 -13.51 -4.19
C LYS A 180 10.70 -13.22 -3.67
N PRO A 181 9.74 -14.16 -3.81
CA PRO A 181 8.39 -13.96 -3.31
C PRO A 181 8.38 -13.63 -1.82
N SER A 182 7.63 -12.58 -1.46
CA SER A 182 7.44 -12.15 -0.07
C SER A 182 6.06 -11.52 0.11
N TRP A 183 5.68 -11.20 1.37
CA TRP A 183 4.41 -10.54 1.66
C TRP A 183 4.25 -9.18 0.97
N PHE A 184 5.34 -8.41 0.87
CA PHE A 184 5.33 -7.07 0.30
C PHE A 184 6.03 -6.99 -1.06
N GLY A 185 6.51 -8.12 -1.59
CA GLY A 185 7.17 -8.20 -2.88
C GLY A 185 8.40 -7.31 -3.02
N ASP A 186 8.74 -6.98 -4.24
CA ASP A 186 9.70 -5.96 -4.62
C ASP A 186 8.94 -4.73 -5.12
N SER A 187 8.92 -3.67 -4.31
CA SER A 187 8.18 -2.44 -4.57
C SER A 187 9.13 -1.33 -5.01
N ILE A 188 8.90 -0.80 -6.20
CA ILE A 188 9.57 0.41 -6.68
C ILE A 188 8.57 1.56 -6.75
N GLY A 189 9.05 2.81 -6.82
CA GLY A 189 8.13 3.94 -6.87
C GLY A 189 8.74 5.21 -7.45
N HIS A 190 7.84 6.12 -7.81
CA HIS A 190 8.19 7.47 -8.24
C HIS A 190 7.05 8.45 -7.87
N TYR A 191 7.33 9.73 -7.95
CA TYR A 191 6.30 10.76 -7.74
C TYR A 191 5.80 11.30 -9.06
N GLU A 192 4.48 11.53 -9.14
CA GLU A 192 3.81 12.16 -10.29
C GLU A 192 3.06 13.42 -9.86
N ASN A 193 3.04 14.41 -10.73
CA ASN A 193 2.24 15.65 -10.63
C ASN A 193 2.42 16.47 -9.33
N GLY A 194 3.36 16.08 -8.45
CA GLY A 194 3.61 16.74 -7.18
C GLY A 194 2.63 16.39 -6.06
N ASP A 195 1.66 15.50 -6.31
CA ASP A 195 0.62 15.10 -5.35
C ASP A 195 0.46 13.58 -5.20
N THR A 196 1.07 12.79 -6.08
CA THR A 196 0.86 11.34 -6.18
C THR A 196 2.16 10.57 -6.00
N LEU A 197 2.14 9.54 -5.14
CA LEU A 197 3.14 8.48 -5.09
C LEU A 197 2.60 7.29 -5.88
N VAL A 198 3.32 6.88 -6.91
CA VAL A 198 3.06 5.66 -7.66
C VAL A 198 3.98 4.56 -7.15
N ILE A 199 3.41 3.41 -6.86
CA ILE A 199 4.14 2.21 -6.40
C ILE A 199 3.83 1.08 -7.35
N ASP A 200 4.86 0.43 -7.84
CA ASP A 200 4.81 -0.74 -8.72
C ASP A 200 5.41 -1.94 -7.97
N THR A 201 4.69 -3.07 -7.91
CA THR A 201 5.07 -4.21 -7.08
C THR A 201 4.89 -5.53 -7.79
N ILE A 202 5.93 -6.34 -7.74
CA ILE A 202 5.98 -7.71 -8.24
C ILE A 202 6.56 -8.66 -7.18
N GLY A 203 6.53 -9.97 -7.44
CA GLY A 203 7.15 -10.95 -6.56
C GLY A 203 6.39 -11.15 -5.26
N LEU A 204 5.08 -11.23 -5.35
CA LEU A 204 4.20 -11.47 -4.20
C LEU A 204 4.07 -12.97 -3.93
N GLN A 205 4.08 -13.35 -2.64
CA GLN A 205 3.84 -14.74 -2.25
C GLN A 205 2.34 -15.04 -2.24
N THR A 206 1.95 -16.25 -2.61
CA THR A 206 0.55 -16.66 -2.73
C THR A 206 0.01 -17.39 -1.49
N LYS A 207 0.90 -17.94 -0.66
CA LYS A 207 0.47 -18.71 0.51
C LYS A 207 -0.13 -17.80 1.59
N ASN A 208 -1.41 -18.00 1.91
CA ASN A 208 -2.19 -17.22 2.89
C ASN A 208 -2.30 -15.73 2.54
N SER A 209 -2.07 -15.36 1.29
CA SER A 209 -2.18 -14.01 0.76
C SER A 209 -3.40 -13.90 -0.16
N TYR A 210 -4.10 -12.78 -0.08
CA TYR A 210 -5.30 -12.49 -0.87
C TYR A 210 -5.33 -11.01 -1.21
N ILE A 211 -5.93 -10.67 -2.33
CA ILE A 211 -6.03 -9.26 -2.76
C ILE A 211 -7.09 -8.48 -1.96
N ASP A 212 -7.99 -9.17 -1.27
CA ASP A 212 -9.11 -8.58 -0.52
C ASP A 212 -9.54 -9.45 0.68
N ASN A 213 -10.58 -8.99 1.38
CA ASN A 213 -11.18 -9.70 2.49
C ASN A 213 -12.28 -10.69 2.06
N TRP A 214 -12.49 -10.89 0.78
CA TRP A 214 -13.34 -11.93 0.20
C TRP A 214 -12.56 -13.19 -0.15
N ARG A 215 -11.23 -13.17 0.08
CA ARG A 215 -10.26 -14.22 -0.24
C ARG A 215 -10.13 -14.47 -1.74
N THR A 216 -10.19 -13.41 -2.52
CA THR A 216 -9.85 -13.48 -3.93
C THR A 216 -8.40 -13.92 -4.08
N PRO A 217 -8.15 -15.09 -4.71
CA PRO A 217 -6.80 -15.62 -4.85
C PRO A 217 -6.01 -14.87 -5.90
N HIS A 218 -4.71 -15.07 -5.89
CA HIS A 218 -3.79 -14.59 -6.93
C HIS A 218 -2.67 -15.60 -7.19
N THR A 219 -1.89 -15.40 -8.24
CA THR A 219 -0.71 -16.21 -8.57
C THR A 219 0.59 -15.43 -8.33
N GLU A 220 1.73 -16.08 -8.55
CA GLU A 220 3.05 -15.42 -8.50
C GLU A 220 3.26 -14.41 -9.64
N LYS A 221 2.34 -14.36 -10.62
CA LYS A 221 2.34 -13.36 -11.71
C LYS A 221 1.63 -12.07 -11.35
N GLU A 222 1.07 -12.00 -10.15
CA GLU A 222 0.41 -10.79 -9.70
C GLU A 222 1.36 -9.59 -9.79
N HIS A 223 0.88 -8.55 -10.46
CA HIS A 223 1.51 -7.25 -10.59
C HIS A 223 0.54 -6.19 -10.07
N VAL A 224 0.99 -5.39 -9.13
CA VAL A 224 0.15 -4.38 -8.47
C VAL A 224 0.72 -3.00 -8.67
N VAL A 225 -0.11 -2.08 -9.19
CA VAL A 225 0.22 -0.66 -9.29
C VAL A 225 -0.71 0.14 -8.38
N GLU A 226 -0.13 0.86 -7.43
CA GLU A 226 -0.86 1.69 -6.47
C GLU A 226 -0.56 3.17 -6.73
N ARG A 227 -1.59 4.01 -6.86
CA ARG A 227 -1.48 5.47 -7.01
C ARG A 227 -2.06 6.14 -5.80
N LEU A 228 -1.21 6.55 -4.87
CA LEU A 228 -1.60 7.19 -3.62
C LEU A 228 -1.54 8.71 -3.76
N ARG A 229 -2.68 9.37 -3.60
CA ARG A 229 -2.81 10.82 -3.75
C ARG A 229 -3.41 11.46 -2.50
N ILE A 230 -2.82 12.57 -2.07
CA ILE A 230 -3.39 13.40 -1.00
C ILE A 230 -4.58 14.18 -1.56
N SER A 231 -5.70 14.20 -0.83
CA SER A 231 -6.85 15.04 -1.17
C SER A 231 -6.50 16.53 -1.17
N ALA A 232 -7.24 17.33 -1.94
CA ALA A 232 -6.97 18.76 -2.09
C ALA A 232 -6.99 19.55 -0.77
N ASP A 233 -7.76 19.10 0.22
CA ASP A 233 -7.81 19.69 1.56
C ASP A 233 -6.68 19.21 2.48
N GLY A 234 -5.86 18.26 2.00
CA GLY A 234 -4.74 17.68 2.74
C GLY A 234 -5.13 16.75 3.90
N ASN A 235 -6.42 16.43 4.09
CA ASN A 235 -6.89 15.63 5.22
C ASN A 235 -7.24 14.19 4.86
N GLY A 236 -7.30 13.87 3.58
CA GLY A 236 -7.53 12.54 3.04
C GLY A 236 -6.34 12.02 2.25
N LEU A 237 -6.23 10.72 2.18
CA LEU A 237 -5.38 9.98 1.26
C LEU A 237 -6.28 9.03 0.48
N GLU A 238 -6.10 8.95 -0.83
CA GLU A 238 -6.80 8.03 -1.72
C GLU A 238 -5.78 7.16 -2.45
N ALA A 239 -6.09 5.90 -2.66
CA ALA A 239 -5.33 5.03 -3.55
C ALA A 239 -6.25 4.48 -4.64
N ILE A 240 -5.81 4.59 -5.88
CA ILE A 240 -6.31 3.78 -6.99
C ILE A 240 -5.31 2.64 -7.16
N VAL A 241 -5.80 1.42 -7.07
CA VAL A 241 -5.00 0.20 -7.14
C VAL A 241 -5.43 -0.60 -8.36
N THR A 242 -4.46 -0.97 -9.18
CA THR A 242 -4.64 -1.88 -10.30
C THR A 242 -3.95 -3.19 -9.97
N VAL A 243 -4.68 -4.29 -10.06
CA VAL A 243 -4.15 -5.65 -9.95
C VAL A 243 -4.26 -6.33 -11.30
N ASP A 244 -3.13 -6.70 -11.86
CA ASP A 244 -3.02 -7.49 -13.09
C ASP A 244 -2.41 -8.85 -12.76
N ASP A 245 -3.20 -9.89 -12.88
CA ASP A 245 -2.76 -11.29 -12.78
C ASP A 245 -3.41 -12.09 -13.91
N PRO A 246 -2.73 -12.23 -15.04
CA PRO A 246 -3.31 -12.85 -16.23
C PRO A 246 -3.60 -14.35 -16.07
N ASP A 247 -3.11 -14.98 -15.00
CA ASP A 247 -3.46 -16.37 -14.69
C ASP A 247 -4.71 -16.46 -13.79
N THR A 248 -5.07 -15.38 -13.10
CA THR A 248 -6.23 -15.31 -12.19
C THR A 248 -7.43 -14.59 -12.82
N PHE A 249 -7.18 -13.51 -13.55
CA PHE A 249 -8.22 -12.63 -14.09
C PHE A 249 -8.25 -12.62 -15.61
N ASN A 250 -9.42 -12.34 -16.18
CA ASN A 250 -9.63 -12.14 -17.60
C ASN A 250 -9.24 -10.73 -18.05
N GLU A 251 -9.22 -9.79 -17.13
CA GLU A 251 -8.82 -8.40 -17.30
C GLU A 251 -8.31 -7.83 -15.96
N PRO A 252 -7.50 -6.76 -15.94
CA PRO A 252 -7.05 -6.15 -14.70
C PRO A 252 -8.21 -5.63 -13.85
N LEU A 253 -8.09 -5.76 -12.53
CA LEU A 253 -9.02 -5.19 -11.57
C LEU A 253 -8.56 -3.80 -11.13
N HIS A 254 -9.51 -2.87 -11.01
CA HIS A 254 -9.26 -1.52 -10.54
C HIS A 254 -10.07 -1.24 -9.29
N MET A 255 -9.38 -0.82 -8.23
CA MET A 255 -9.95 -0.72 -6.90
C MET A 255 -9.56 0.60 -6.26
N MET A 256 -10.35 1.06 -5.30
CA MET A 256 -10.05 2.27 -4.55
C MET A 256 -10.12 2.03 -3.04
N GLN A 257 -9.22 2.69 -2.32
CA GLN A 257 -9.27 2.81 -0.86
C GLN A 257 -9.05 4.26 -0.45
N ARG A 258 -9.55 4.61 0.73
CA ARG A 258 -9.45 5.95 1.32
C ARG A 258 -9.06 5.90 2.79
N TRP A 259 -8.30 6.90 3.19
CA TRP A 259 -7.86 7.09 4.57
C TRP A 259 -8.11 8.54 4.98
N ARG A 260 -8.29 8.73 6.28
CA ARG A 260 -8.30 10.05 6.89
C ARG A 260 -7.04 10.23 7.73
N LYS A 261 -6.60 11.47 7.90
CA LYS A 261 -5.58 11.81 8.88
C LYS A 261 -6.09 11.56 10.29
N VAL A 262 -5.21 11.00 11.10
CA VAL A 262 -5.38 10.85 12.56
C VAL A 262 -4.12 11.33 13.24
N GLN A 263 -4.23 11.71 14.53
CA GLN A 263 -3.06 12.05 15.32
C GLN A 263 -2.12 10.84 15.41
N ASN A 264 -0.84 11.08 15.17
CA ASN A 264 0.17 10.03 15.32
C ASN A 264 0.43 9.77 16.82
N GLN A 265 0.35 8.51 17.23
CA GLN A 265 0.73 8.05 18.55
C GLN A 265 1.69 6.87 18.49
N LEU A 266 1.79 6.18 17.34
CA LEU A 266 2.58 4.96 17.11
C LEU A 266 2.60 4.06 18.36
N LEU A 267 1.42 3.62 18.75
CA LEU A 267 1.24 2.76 19.91
C LEU A 267 1.80 1.37 19.62
N GLU A 268 2.27 0.72 20.64
CA GLU A 268 2.66 -0.67 20.56
C GLU A 268 1.41 -1.54 20.38
N THR A 269 1.42 -2.36 19.34
CA THR A 269 0.34 -3.30 19.02
C THR A 269 0.97 -4.61 18.56
N VAL A 270 0.76 -5.66 19.35
CA VAL A 270 1.29 -7.00 19.08
C VAL A 270 0.14 -7.96 18.90
N CYS A 271 -0.08 -8.39 17.67
CA CYS A 271 -1.20 -9.28 17.32
C CYS A 271 -1.19 -10.59 18.10
N ALA A 272 -0.02 -11.18 18.29
CA ALA A 272 0.13 -12.48 18.96
C ALA A 272 -0.32 -12.46 20.43
N GLU A 273 -0.22 -11.33 21.11
CA GLU A 273 -0.66 -11.19 22.51
C GLU A 273 -2.18 -11.20 22.67
N ASN A 274 -2.92 -10.81 21.64
CA ASN A 274 -4.38 -10.73 21.64
C ASN A 274 -5.04 -11.70 20.66
N ASN A 275 -4.33 -12.73 20.22
CA ASN A 275 -4.82 -13.69 19.25
C ASN A 275 -5.65 -14.79 19.94
N GLU A 276 -6.71 -14.40 20.60
CA GLU A 276 -7.65 -15.28 21.29
C GLU A 276 -9.06 -15.14 20.72
N ASP A 277 -9.82 -16.23 20.70
CA ASP A 277 -11.25 -16.21 20.35
C ASP A 277 -12.09 -15.81 21.58
N TYR A 278 -11.99 -14.55 21.99
CA TYR A 278 -12.70 -14.00 23.17
C TYR A 278 -14.22 -14.21 23.15
N TYR A 279 -14.79 -14.35 21.96
CA TYR A 279 -16.23 -14.43 21.78
C TYR A 279 -16.73 -15.86 21.51
N HIS A 280 -15.83 -16.85 21.50
CA HIS A 280 -16.12 -18.25 21.19
C HIS A 280 -16.96 -18.45 19.91
N GLN A 281 -16.69 -17.60 18.92
CA GLN A 281 -17.44 -17.59 17.66
C GLN A 281 -16.89 -18.62 16.66
N ASN A 282 -15.75 -19.21 16.96
CA ASN A 282 -15.03 -20.16 16.11
C ASN A 282 -14.79 -19.64 14.68
N LEU A 283 -14.78 -18.31 14.53
CA LEU A 283 -14.52 -17.64 13.25
C LEU A 283 -13.06 -17.70 12.85
N PHE A 284 -12.20 -17.87 13.86
CA PHE A 284 -10.75 -17.92 13.72
C PHE A 284 -10.21 -19.05 14.57
N PRO A 285 -10.27 -20.31 14.08
CA PRO A 285 -9.74 -21.40 14.86
C PRO A 285 -8.24 -21.15 15.14
N ILE A 286 -7.93 -20.97 16.42
CA ILE A 286 -6.57 -20.77 16.87
C ILE A 286 -5.91 -22.15 16.86
N PRO A 287 -4.80 -22.36 16.11
CA PRO A 287 -4.07 -23.61 16.16
C PRO A 287 -3.63 -23.89 17.60
N SER A 288 -3.99 -25.03 18.13
CA SER A 288 -3.53 -25.49 19.44
C SER A 288 -2.77 -26.78 19.28
N ALA A 289 -1.76 -26.98 20.09
CA ALA A 289 -1.03 -28.23 20.19
C ALA A 289 -1.15 -28.75 21.62
N ASP A 290 -1.40 -30.07 21.78
CA ASP A 290 -1.45 -30.71 23.10
C ASP A 290 -0.10 -30.69 23.82
N LYS A 291 0.97 -30.54 23.06
CA LYS A 291 2.33 -30.41 23.58
C LYS A 291 3.07 -29.32 22.82
N PRO A 292 3.79 -28.43 23.53
CA PRO A 292 4.73 -27.50 22.91
C PRO A 292 5.78 -28.26 22.11
N ASP A 293 6.25 -27.66 21.02
CA ASP A 293 7.28 -28.19 20.12
C ASP A 293 8.66 -27.50 20.30
N PHE A 294 8.82 -26.82 21.43
CA PHE A 294 10.06 -26.12 21.83
C PHE A 294 10.66 -26.72 23.10
#